data_0bf475654d73754c33d8fd1266f22afe
#
_entry.id   0bf475654d73754c33d8fd1266f22afe
#
_cell.length_a   1.000
_cell.length_b   1.000
_cell.length_c   1.000
_cell.angle_alpha   90.00
_cell.angle_beta   90.00
_cell.angle_gamma   90.00
#
_symmetry.space_group_name_H-M   'P 1'
#
loop_
_entity.id
_entity.type
_entity.pdbx_description
1 polymer ?
#
loop_
_entity_poly.entity_id
_entity_poly.type
_entity_poly.pdbx_seq_one_letter_code
_entity_poly.pdbx_strand_id
1 'polypeptide(L)'
;RKRTLFPYTTPFRSGDGVAVVYDAVGKDVFVPSLQCLRTLGIAINYGTASGDVEGLDLHLLHARSLSICRPTLRSYIASPADLQRGAEGLFEAMREGHVRLEVKHRYPLTDVQRAHRELEGRLTTGAPVLIP
;
A
#
# COMPACT_ATOMS: atom_id res chain seq x y z
N ARG A 1 0.71 17.56 -18.05
CA ARG A 1 0.98 18.03 -16.67
C ARG A 1 1.02 16.79 -15.79
N LYS A 2 2.21 16.40 -15.33
CA LYS A 2 2.35 15.38 -14.29
C LYS A 2 1.65 15.91 -13.04
N ARG A 3 0.51 15.34 -12.69
CA ARG A 3 -0.10 15.56 -11.37
C ARG A 3 0.79 14.85 -10.37
N THR A 4 1.63 15.58 -9.66
CA THR A 4 2.27 15.10 -8.45
C THR A 4 1.15 14.78 -7.46
N LEU A 5 1.06 13.53 -7.04
CA LEU A 5 0.08 13.04 -6.05
C LEU A 5 0.22 13.76 -4.69
N PHE A 6 1.32 14.48 -4.49
CA PHE A 6 1.61 15.26 -3.29
C PHE A 6 2.03 16.67 -3.72
N PRO A 7 1.08 17.60 -3.95
CA PRO A 7 1.39 18.94 -4.43
C PRO A 7 2.23 19.77 -3.46
N TYR A 8 2.33 19.44 -2.22
CA TYR A 8 3.18 20.08 -1.22
C TYR A 8 3.34 19.13 -0.03
N THR A 9 4.41 18.37 0.01
CA THR A 9 4.94 17.94 1.29
C THR A 9 5.63 19.15 1.94
N THR A 10 4.83 20.09 2.42
CA THR A 10 5.29 20.75 3.63
C THR A 10 5.58 19.62 4.60
N PRO A 11 6.81 19.50 5.13
CA PRO A 11 7.08 18.52 6.16
C PRO A 11 5.93 18.62 7.16
N PHE A 12 5.28 17.49 7.41
CA PHE A 12 4.13 17.40 8.29
C PHE A 12 4.32 18.40 9.45
N ARG A 13 3.27 19.04 9.91
CA ARG A 13 3.22 20.24 10.76
C ARG A 13 4.32 20.44 11.83
N SER A 14 5.11 19.40 12.14
CA SER A 14 6.30 19.45 13.01
C SER A 14 7.62 19.72 12.27
N GLY A 15 7.67 19.65 10.94
CA GLY A 15 8.92 19.82 10.18
C GLY A 15 9.81 18.58 10.06
N ASP A 16 9.57 17.54 10.85
CA ASP A 16 10.50 16.41 11.01
C ASP A 16 10.23 15.25 10.03
N GLY A 17 9.06 15.19 9.41
CA GLY A 17 8.61 14.10 8.58
C GLY A 17 7.92 12.97 9.37
N VAL A 18 7.55 11.87 8.66
CA VAL A 18 6.85 10.73 9.25
C VAL A 18 7.82 9.61 9.63
N ALA A 19 7.46 8.82 10.65
CA ALA A 19 8.28 7.69 11.08
C ALA A 19 8.28 6.54 10.07
N VAL A 20 7.14 6.31 9.41
CA VAL A 20 6.94 5.19 8.49
C VAL A 20 6.16 5.65 7.26
N VAL A 21 6.58 5.17 6.10
CA VAL A 21 5.83 5.25 4.84
C VAL A 21 5.45 3.85 4.40
N TYR A 22 4.18 3.63 4.10
CA TYR A 22 3.66 2.41 3.48
C TYR A 22 3.37 2.68 2.02
N ASP A 23 4.04 1.96 1.11
CA ASP A 23 3.92 2.13 -0.33
C ASP A 23 3.44 0.87 -1.04
N ALA A 24 2.27 0.97 -1.67
CA ALA A 24 1.66 -0.06 -2.51
C ALA A 24 1.85 0.23 -4.02
N VAL A 25 2.37 1.41 -4.38
CA VAL A 25 2.41 1.91 -5.76
C VAL A 25 3.72 1.56 -6.45
N GLY A 26 4.85 1.74 -5.78
CA GLY A 26 6.16 1.36 -6.27
C GLY A 26 6.83 2.44 -7.13
N LYS A 27 7.17 2.10 -8.39
CA LYS A 27 8.05 2.86 -9.29
C LYS A 27 7.82 4.38 -9.28
N ASP A 28 6.57 4.81 -9.38
CA ASP A 28 6.27 6.23 -9.59
C ASP A 28 6.35 7.08 -8.32
N VAL A 29 6.25 6.48 -7.14
CA VAL A 29 6.10 7.23 -5.88
C VAL A 29 7.09 6.84 -4.78
N PHE A 30 7.75 5.69 -4.86
CA PHE A 30 8.60 5.19 -3.78
C PHE A 30 9.75 6.15 -3.45
N VAL A 31 10.54 6.53 -4.45
CA VAL A 31 11.68 7.44 -4.25
C VAL A 31 11.24 8.82 -3.73
N PRO A 32 10.25 9.49 -4.32
CA PRO A 32 9.69 10.71 -3.73
C PRO A 32 9.19 10.56 -2.29
N SER A 33 8.64 9.40 -1.95
CA SER A 33 8.12 9.12 -0.60
C SER A 33 9.20 9.06 0.48
N LEU A 34 10.45 8.70 0.11
CA LEU A 34 11.58 8.74 1.05
C LEU A 34 11.83 10.16 1.60
N GLN A 35 11.48 11.19 0.84
CA GLN A 35 11.62 12.58 1.29
C GLN A 35 10.66 12.94 2.42
N CYS A 36 9.57 12.20 2.57
CA CYS A 36 8.59 12.41 3.64
C CYS A 36 9.03 11.82 4.99
N LEU A 37 10.04 10.94 4.99
CA LEU A 37 10.50 10.29 6.20
C LEU A 37 11.36 11.22 7.07
N ARG A 38 11.18 11.13 8.38
CA ARG A 38 12.10 11.72 9.35
C ARG A 38 13.41 10.94 9.43
N THR A 39 14.40 11.48 10.12
CA THR A 39 15.61 10.74 10.48
C THR A 39 15.26 9.42 11.16
N LEU A 40 15.98 8.34 10.81
CA LEU A 40 15.72 6.96 11.24
C LEU A 40 14.33 6.41 10.83
N GLY A 41 13.69 7.02 9.83
CA GLY A 41 12.41 6.56 9.31
C GLY A 41 12.54 5.31 8.45
N ILE A 42 11.40 4.62 8.24
CA ILE A 42 11.32 3.37 7.48
C ILE A 42 10.34 3.51 6.32
N ALA A 43 10.78 3.13 5.12
CA ALA A 43 9.90 2.96 3.97
C ALA A 43 9.59 1.47 3.78
N ILE A 44 8.31 1.13 3.74
CA ILE A 44 7.81 -0.23 3.53
C ILE A 44 7.13 -0.29 2.17
N ASN A 45 7.82 -0.87 1.17
CA ASN A 45 7.23 -1.10 -0.15
C ASN A 45 6.64 -2.51 -0.19
N TYR A 46 5.32 -2.63 -0.19
CA TYR A 46 4.62 -3.92 -0.24
C TYR A 46 3.84 -4.14 -1.53
N GLY A 47 3.89 -3.20 -2.48
CA GLY A 47 3.21 -3.32 -3.77
C GLY A 47 3.93 -2.61 -4.91
N THR A 48 3.52 -2.92 -6.14
CA THR A 48 4.11 -2.48 -7.39
C THR A 48 3.06 -2.10 -8.43
N ALA A 49 2.01 -1.41 -8.01
CA ALA A 49 0.89 -1.06 -8.89
C ALA A 49 1.31 -0.20 -10.11
N SER A 50 2.40 0.57 -10.00
CA SER A 50 3.00 1.34 -11.12
C SER A 50 4.26 0.69 -11.71
N GLY A 51 4.64 -0.48 -11.23
CA GLY A 51 5.86 -1.19 -11.61
C GLY A 51 6.85 -1.33 -10.44
N ASP A 52 7.88 -2.13 -10.67
CA ASP A 52 8.94 -2.36 -9.69
C ASP A 52 9.81 -1.11 -9.49
N VAL A 53 10.33 -0.96 -8.27
CA VAL A 53 11.33 0.05 -7.93
C VAL A 53 12.70 -0.48 -8.35
N GLU A 54 13.26 0.09 -9.40
CA GLU A 54 14.55 -0.30 -9.95
C GLU A 54 15.58 0.82 -9.74
N GLY A 55 16.87 0.45 -9.70
CA GLY A 55 17.98 1.41 -9.70
C GLY A 55 17.99 2.36 -8.50
N LEU A 56 17.53 1.89 -7.31
CA LEU A 56 17.53 2.72 -6.12
C LEU A 56 18.95 3.09 -5.70
N ASP A 57 19.24 4.38 -5.66
CA ASP A 57 20.49 4.89 -5.12
C ASP A 57 20.47 4.85 -3.58
N LEU A 58 21.33 4.03 -2.99
CA LEU A 58 21.44 3.91 -1.54
C LEU A 58 21.92 5.20 -0.86
N HIS A 59 22.55 6.12 -1.58
CA HIS A 59 22.91 7.44 -1.03
C HIS A 59 21.70 8.24 -0.57
N LEU A 60 20.52 7.99 -1.16
CA LEU A 60 19.26 8.62 -0.72
C LEU A 60 18.89 8.31 0.73
N LEU A 61 19.40 7.19 1.26
CA LEU A 61 19.13 6.75 2.63
C LEU A 61 20.12 7.37 3.63
N HIS A 62 21.34 7.66 3.19
CA HIS A 62 22.47 8.04 4.05
C HIS A 62 22.18 9.28 4.89
N ALA A 63 21.71 10.37 4.27
CA ALA A 63 21.58 11.67 4.92
C ALA A 63 20.69 11.67 6.19
N ARG A 64 19.73 10.74 6.27
CA ARG A 64 18.80 10.61 7.39
C ARG A 64 18.77 9.21 7.99
N SER A 65 19.74 8.35 7.65
CA SER A 65 19.84 6.96 8.14
C SER A 65 18.52 6.20 7.96
N LEU A 66 17.94 6.28 6.76
CA LEU A 66 16.66 5.66 6.47
C LEU A 66 16.80 4.14 6.31
N SER A 67 15.74 3.41 6.65
CA SER A 67 15.61 1.98 6.40
C SER A 67 14.59 1.72 5.32
N ILE A 68 14.80 0.66 4.54
CA ILE A 68 13.86 0.16 3.54
C ILE A 68 13.52 -1.29 3.85
N CYS A 69 12.24 -1.63 3.77
CA CYS A 69 11.76 -2.99 3.88
C CYS A 69 10.85 -3.31 2.68
N ARG A 70 11.06 -4.48 2.05
CA ARG A 70 10.17 -5.05 1.05
C ARG A 70 9.63 -6.39 1.56
N PRO A 71 8.55 -6.36 2.34
CA PRO A 71 7.97 -7.59 2.90
C PRO A 71 7.20 -8.37 1.85
N THR A 72 7.08 -9.67 2.06
CA THR A 72 6.11 -10.52 1.37
C THR A 72 5.16 -11.17 2.37
N LEU A 73 3.88 -11.15 2.07
CA LEU A 73 2.86 -11.79 2.91
C LEU A 73 3.19 -13.27 3.18
N ARG A 74 3.78 -13.95 2.19
CA ARG A 74 4.17 -15.37 2.33
C ARG A 74 5.09 -15.63 3.53
N SER A 75 5.99 -14.71 3.84
CA SER A 75 6.89 -14.85 5.00
C SER A 75 6.14 -14.71 6.32
N TYR A 76 5.11 -13.87 6.36
CA TYR A 76 4.31 -13.62 7.56
C TYR A 76 3.26 -14.70 7.85
N ILE A 77 2.86 -15.46 6.82
CA ILE A 77 1.85 -16.54 6.93
C ILE A 77 2.46 -17.90 6.58
N ALA A 78 3.75 -18.09 6.81
CA ALA A 78 4.48 -19.30 6.42
C ALA A 78 3.99 -20.57 7.12
N SER A 79 3.43 -20.47 8.30
CA SER A 79 2.83 -21.59 9.02
C SER A 79 1.30 -21.42 9.14
N PRO A 80 0.53 -22.50 9.29
CA PRO A 80 -0.91 -22.42 9.57
C PRO A 80 -1.23 -21.56 10.81
N ALA A 81 -0.40 -21.62 11.83
CA ALA A 81 -0.56 -20.83 13.04
C ALA A 81 -0.35 -19.34 12.80
N ASP A 82 0.61 -18.96 11.94
CA ASP A 82 0.84 -17.56 11.57
C ASP A 82 -0.34 -17.01 10.74
N LEU A 83 -0.83 -17.81 9.79
CA LEU A 83 -2.01 -17.46 8.99
C LEU A 83 -3.23 -17.24 9.88
N GLN A 84 -3.46 -18.17 10.83
CA GLN A 84 -4.59 -18.07 11.76
C GLN A 84 -4.50 -16.80 12.62
N ARG A 85 -3.35 -16.53 13.22
CA ARG A 85 -3.14 -15.30 14.02
C ARG A 85 -3.38 -14.03 13.22
N GLY A 86 -2.88 -13.98 11.98
CA GLY A 86 -3.08 -12.83 11.10
C GLY A 86 -4.56 -12.62 10.73
N ALA A 87 -5.26 -13.70 10.42
CA ALA A 87 -6.69 -13.67 10.11
C ALA A 87 -7.53 -13.25 11.33
N GLU A 88 -7.25 -13.80 12.51
CA GLU A 88 -7.93 -13.45 13.76
C GLU A 88 -7.76 -11.96 14.08
N GLY A 89 -6.54 -11.42 13.96
CA GLY A 89 -6.30 -9.99 14.17
C GLY A 89 -7.06 -9.09 13.20
N LEU A 90 -7.15 -9.49 11.93
CA LEU A 90 -7.95 -8.75 10.94
C LEU A 90 -9.44 -8.79 11.30
N PHE A 91 -9.98 -9.97 11.60
CA PHE A 91 -11.40 -10.11 11.94
C PHE A 91 -11.76 -9.39 13.26
N GLU A 92 -10.83 -9.34 14.22
CA GLU A 92 -11.00 -8.53 15.43
C GLU A 92 -11.11 -7.06 15.10
N ALA A 93 -10.16 -6.52 14.32
CA ALA A 93 -10.19 -5.12 13.89
C ALA A 93 -11.47 -4.76 13.10
N MET A 94 -12.03 -5.72 12.35
CA MET A 94 -13.32 -5.55 11.67
C MET A 94 -14.48 -5.53 12.67
N ARG A 95 -14.49 -6.42 13.67
CA ARG A 95 -15.53 -6.45 14.72
C ARG A 95 -15.54 -5.18 15.56
N GLU A 96 -14.37 -4.63 15.85
CA GLU A 96 -14.22 -3.38 16.60
C GLU A 96 -14.49 -2.13 15.74
N GLY A 97 -14.74 -2.29 14.43
CA GLY A 97 -15.04 -1.20 13.52
C GLY A 97 -13.83 -0.38 13.08
N HIS A 98 -12.60 -0.80 13.42
CA HIS A 98 -11.36 -0.18 12.96
C HIS A 98 -11.12 -0.39 11.47
N VAL A 99 -11.55 -1.54 10.94
CA VAL A 99 -11.52 -1.86 9.51
C VAL A 99 -12.95 -2.02 9.01
N ARG A 100 -13.31 -1.22 8.00
CA ARG A 100 -14.62 -1.28 7.34
C ARG A 100 -14.46 -1.80 5.94
N LEU A 101 -15.13 -2.90 5.63
CA LEU A 101 -15.21 -3.44 4.29
C LEU A 101 -16.49 -2.95 3.61
N GLU A 102 -16.35 -2.19 2.52
CA GLU A 102 -17.47 -1.74 1.71
C GLU A 102 -17.48 -2.49 0.37
N VAL A 103 -18.47 -3.35 0.18
CA VAL A 103 -18.74 -4.01 -1.09
C VAL A 103 -19.71 -3.16 -1.89
N LYS A 104 -19.18 -2.29 -2.76
CA LYS A 104 -20.01 -1.34 -3.56
C LYS A 104 -20.40 -1.89 -4.91
N HIS A 105 -19.62 -2.81 -5.46
CA HIS A 105 -19.84 -3.37 -6.80
C HIS A 105 -20.02 -4.88 -6.71
N ARG A 106 -21.14 -5.38 -7.24
CA ARG A 106 -21.46 -6.80 -7.32
C ARG A 106 -21.72 -7.16 -8.76
N TYR A 107 -21.02 -8.14 -9.27
CA TYR A 107 -21.16 -8.64 -10.65
C TYR A 107 -21.54 -10.11 -10.62
N PRO A 108 -22.45 -10.58 -11.48
CA PRO A 108 -22.56 -12.00 -11.75
C PRO A 108 -21.21 -12.58 -12.21
N LEU A 109 -20.89 -13.81 -11.84
CA LEU A 109 -19.65 -14.46 -12.27
C LEU A 109 -19.50 -14.49 -13.80
N THR A 110 -20.63 -14.58 -14.52
CA THR A 110 -20.67 -14.49 -15.98
C THR A 110 -20.17 -13.17 -16.53
N ASP A 111 -20.21 -12.09 -15.74
CA ASP A 111 -19.80 -10.74 -16.13
C ASP A 111 -18.36 -10.40 -15.69
N VAL A 112 -17.54 -11.41 -15.39
CA VAL A 112 -16.16 -11.24 -14.91
C VAL A 112 -15.32 -10.32 -15.80
N GLN A 113 -15.49 -10.39 -17.13
CA GLN A 113 -14.76 -9.53 -18.07
C GLN A 113 -15.13 -8.05 -17.89
N ARG A 114 -16.39 -7.76 -17.59
CA ARG A 114 -16.83 -6.39 -17.31
C ARG A 114 -16.25 -5.91 -15.98
N ALA A 115 -16.29 -6.74 -14.94
CA ALA A 115 -15.70 -6.42 -13.65
C ALA A 115 -14.21 -6.05 -13.75
N HIS A 116 -13.43 -6.83 -14.53
CA HIS A 116 -12.02 -6.54 -14.78
C HIS A 116 -11.83 -5.22 -15.54
N ARG A 117 -12.56 -4.98 -16.62
CA ARG A 117 -12.44 -3.73 -17.39
C ARG A 117 -12.76 -2.51 -16.53
N GLU A 118 -13.81 -2.57 -15.70
CA GLU A 118 -14.19 -1.46 -14.81
C GLU A 118 -13.16 -1.23 -13.70
N LEU A 119 -12.56 -2.30 -13.15
CA LEU A 119 -11.49 -2.20 -12.16
C LEU A 119 -10.22 -1.57 -12.77
N GLU A 120 -9.77 -2.06 -13.91
CA GLU A 120 -8.61 -1.52 -14.64
C GLU A 120 -8.84 -0.08 -15.10
N GLY A 121 -10.06 0.23 -15.52
CA GLY A 121 -10.50 1.59 -15.89
C GLY A 121 -10.68 2.54 -14.71
N ARG A 122 -10.45 2.08 -13.46
CA ARG A 122 -10.64 2.86 -12.22
C ARG A 122 -12.08 3.40 -12.06
N LEU A 123 -13.04 2.67 -12.58
CA LEU A 123 -14.47 3.03 -12.49
C LEU A 123 -15.14 2.45 -11.23
N THR A 124 -14.40 1.62 -10.48
CA THR A 124 -14.88 1.01 -9.23
C THR A 124 -14.25 1.67 -8.02
N THR A 125 -14.99 1.72 -6.92
CA THR A 125 -14.51 2.15 -5.59
C THR A 125 -14.89 1.09 -4.55
N GLY A 126 -13.99 0.83 -3.60
CA GLY A 126 -14.17 -0.27 -2.63
C GLY A 126 -13.83 -1.63 -3.25
N ALA A 127 -14.28 -2.70 -2.62
CA ALA A 127 -14.02 -4.06 -3.07
C ALA A 127 -15.13 -4.53 -4.03
N PRO A 128 -14.83 -4.78 -5.33
CA PRO A 128 -15.76 -5.47 -6.22
C PRO A 128 -15.79 -6.97 -5.88
N VAL A 129 -16.97 -7.58 -5.96
CA VAL A 129 -17.14 -9.03 -5.76
C VAL A 129 -17.88 -9.66 -6.92
N LEU A 130 -17.51 -10.90 -7.24
CA LEU A 130 -18.21 -11.75 -8.18
C LEU A 130 -19.18 -12.66 -7.42
N ILE A 131 -20.41 -12.74 -7.89
CA ILE A 131 -21.46 -13.59 -7.30
C ILE A 131 -21.66 -14.78 -8.24
N PRO A 132 -21.55 -16.02 -7.76
CA PRO A 132 -21.81 -17.24 -8.53
C PRO A 132 -23.24 -17.31 -9.04
#